data_d4a759392d8da0c270b7952356cd9337
#
_entry.id   d4a759392d8da0c270b7952356cd9337
#
_cell.length_a   1.000
_cell.length_b   1.000
_cell.length_c   1.000
_cell.angle_alpha   90.00
_cell.angle_beta   90.00
_cell.angle_gamma   90.00
#
_symmetry.space_group_name_H-M   'P 1'
#
loop_
_entity.id
_entity.type
_entity.pdbx_description
1 polymer ?
#
loop_
_entity_poly.entity_id
_entity_poly.type
_entity_poly.pdbx_seq_one_letter_code
_entity_poly.pdbx_strand_id
1 'polypeptide(L)'
;SLMFVFILGCNSSTQNYLSEEKKVGGLTDSVEILRDEWGINHIYANNQKDLFFAQGYAAAQDRLFQFEIWRRQSTGTVAEILGPDELARDIGTRLFQFRGDITTELNHYHPEGKEIIESYVQGVNSYIKEILKTPEQLPLPFKMLGISPQLWTPEVVISRHQGLLGNIGQELQIGRAVALIGAEKVKELLWFHPQDPEINLDKEIDKAILFEDILAPYFAYRKTVRFKEEHLKESFRKKESMAFLNLYNDLSEDSLDLGSNNWVVAGNKTADGNTYMANDPHRTIAVPSLRYMAHLVAPGWNVIGGGEPEIPGISIGHNEFGAWGLTVFRTDGEDLYQYEINPKNALQYKHNGVWKDFTVIEEIIPVKGGAPEKVRLYYSHHGPVTYRNEQKNIAYAVRCAWLEPGGSPYLASLRMDQAQTWEQFQEACTYSNIPGENMIWADKKGNIGWQAVGIAPIRSNHSGLVPVPANGKYEWNDYLPIIQKPNALNPEKGFIATANQN
;
A
#
# COMPACT_ATOMS: atom_id res chain seq x y z
N SER A 1 -39.57 -64.80 5.95
CA SER A 1 -38.58 -63.79 5.51
C SER A 1 -39.23 -62.43 5.47
N LEU A 2 -38.96 -61.59 6.47
CA LEU A 2 -39.38 -60.18 6.47
C LEU A 2 -38.23 -59.37 5.81
N MET A 3 -38.54 -58.71 4.76
CA MET A 3 -37.63 -57.80 4.05
C MET A 3 -37.85 -56.37 4.59
N PHE A 4 -36.89 -55.86 5.37
CA PHE A 4 -36.89 -54.47 5.81
C PHE A 4 -36.31 -53.59 4.69
N VAL A 5 -37.14 -52.72 4.12
CA VAL A 5 -36.73 -51.69 3.20
C VAL A 5 -36.38 -50.44 4.04
N PHE A 6 -35.08 -50.12 4.17
CA PHE A 6 -34.63 -48.82 4.71
C PHE A 6 -34.83 -47.76 3.62
N ILE A 7 -35.80 -46.90 3.81
CA ILE A 7 -35.94 -45.66 3.06
C ILE A 7 -34.99 -44.65 3.72
N LEU A 8 -33.82 -44.42 3.15
CA LEU A 8 -32.97 -43.28 3.43
C LEU A 8 -33.66 -42.06 2.89
N GLY A 9 -34.39 -41.34 3.75
CA GLY A 9 -34.85 -40.00 3.41
C GLY A 9 -33.65 -39.07 3.35
N CYS A 10 -33.34 -38.54 2.15
CA CYS A 10 -32.48 -37.34 2.03
C CYS A 10 -33.22 -36.21 2.74
N ASN A 11 -32.80 -35.87 3.96
CA ASN A 11 -33.09 -34.58 4.52
C ASN A 11 -32.31 -33.52 3.67
N SER A 12 -33.00 -32.94 2.73
CA SER A 12 -32.56 -31.62 2.19
C SER A 12 -32.68 -30.65 3.35
N SER A 13 -31.55 -30.35 4.01
CA SER A 13 -31.46 -29.20 4.87
C SER A 13 -31.73 -27.99 3.99
N THR A 14 -32.94 -27.43 4.08
CA THR A 14 -33.23 -26.09 3.58
C THR A 14 -32.32 -25.16 4.36
N GLN A 15 -31.21 -24.75 3.76
CA GLN A 15 -30.40 -23.65 4.25
C GLN A 15 -31.31 -22.43 4.26
N ASN A 16 -31.70 -21.97 5.46
CA ASN A 16 -32.41 -20.72 5.62
C ASN A 16 -31.43 -19.58 5.29
N TYR A 17 -31.48 -19.10 4.06
CA TYR A 17 -30.76 -17.89 3.67
C TYR A 17 -31.39 -16.71 4.43
N LEU A 18 -30.59 -16.02 5.24
CA LEU A 18 -31.01 -14.76 5.84
C LEU A 18 -31.00 -13.69 4.75
N SER A 19 -32.15 -13.15 4.45
CA SER A 19 -32.31 -12.00 3.55
C SER A 19 -32.72 -10.80 4.36
N GLU A 20 -32.03 -9.68 4.14
CA GLU A 20 -32.33 -8.39 4.76
C GLU A 20 -32.43 -7.32 3.68
N GLU A 21 -33.46 -6.50 3.71
CA GLU A 21 -33.61 -5.32 2.88
C GLU A 21 -33.35 -4.07 3.71
N LYS A 22 -32.42 -3.24 3.27
CA LYS A 22 -32.06 -1.98 3.93
C LYS A 22 -32.20 -0.78 3.02
N LYS A 23 -32.69 0.32 3.57
CA LYS A 23 -32.60 1.64 2.91
C LYS A 23 -31.32 2.33 3.33
N VAL A 24 -30.39 2.45 2.41
CA VAL A 24 -29.08 3.07 2.64
C VAL A 24 -29.01 4.37 1.84
N GLY A 25 -28.77 5.50 2.54
CA GLY A 25 -28.62 6.79 1.88
C GLY A 25 -27.32 6.88 1.09
N GLY A 26 -27.39 7.38 -0.15
CA GLY A 26 -26.22 7.52 -1.03
C GLY A 26 -26.29 6.66 -2.29
N LEU A 27 -27.05 5.57 -2.29
CA LEU A 27 -27.38 4.79 -3.47
C LEU A 27 -28.34 5.55 -4.39
N THR A 28 -28.17 5.36 -5.69
CA THR A 28 -29.06 5.89 -6.72
C THR A 28 -30.06 4.85 -7.21
N ASP A 29 -29.72 3.58 -7.07
CA ASP A 29 -30.56 2.43 -7.43
C ASP A 29 -30.36 1.29 -6.41
N SER A 30 -31.14 0.22 -6.55
CA SER A 30 -31.00 -0.99 -5.74
C SER A 30 -29.70 -1.73 -6.04
N VAL A 31 -29.05 -2.24 -4.99
CA VAL A 31 -27.88 -3.11 -5.08
C VAL A 31 -28.18 -4.41 -4.33
N GLU A 32 -27.82 -5.53 -4.93
CA GLU A 32 -27.86 -6.83 -4.27
C GLU A 32 -26.46 -7.25 -3.83
N ILE A 33 -26.32 -7.66 -2.57
CA ILE A 33 -25.09 -8.23 -2.03
C ILE A 33 -25.41 -9.65 -1.58
N LEU A 34 -24.87 -10.65 -2.32
CA LEU A 34 -24.96 -12.05 -1.94
C LEU A 34 -23.66 -12.48 -1.27
N ARG A 35 -23.79 -13.08 -0.10
CA ARG A 35 -22.65 -13.64 0.62
C ARG A 35 -22.67 -15.16 0.47
N ASP A 36 -21.63 -15.72 -0.13
CA ASP A 36 -21.51 -17.16 -0.35
C ASP A 36 -21.11 -17.92 0.94
N GLU A 37 -20.95 -19.23 0.84
CA GLU A 37 -20.56 -20.11 1.96
C GLU A 37 -19.15 -19.83 2.50
N TRP A 38 -18.28 -19.17 1.71
CA TRP A 38 -16.92 -18.74 2.08
C TRP A 38 -16.88 -17.33 2.67
N GLY A 39 -18.04 -16.65 2.70
CA GLY A 39 -18.16 -15.26 3.16
C GLY A 39 -17.76 -14.22 2.12
N ILE A 40 -17.56 -14.61 0.87
CA ILE A 40 -17.23 -13.70 -0.22
C ILE A 40 -18.48 -12.92 -0.64
N ASN A 41 -18.34 -11.60 -0.76
CA ASN A 41 -19.40 -10.73 -1.21
C ASN A 41 -19.47 -10.69 -2.74
N HIS A 42 -20.61 -11.09 -3.32
CA HIS A 42 -20.96 -10.90 -4.71
C HIS A 42 -21.90 -9.70 -4.80
N ILE A 43 -21.43 -8.61 -5.40
CA ILE A 43 -22.10 -7.32 -5.44
C ILE A 43 -22.63 -7.05 -6.84
N TYR A 44 -23.94 -6.89 -6.98
CA TYR A 44 -24.64 -6.65 -8.25
C TYR A 44 -25.27 -5.26 -8.19
N ALA A 45 -24.87 -4.38 -9.09
CA ALA A 45 -25.38 -3.00 -9.17
C ALA A 45 -25.77 -2.65 -10.62
N ASN A 46 -26.66 -1.68 -10.78
CA ASN A 46 -27.10 -1.18 -12.09
C ASN A 46 -26.19 -0.09 -12.67
N ASN A 47 -25.23 0.40 -11.88
CA ASN A 47 -24.26 1.42 -12.30
C ASN A 47 -22.97 1.35 -11.47
N GLN A 48 -21.92 1.95 -11.99
CA GLN A 48 -20.59 1.97 -11.40
C GLN A 48 -20.55 2.64 -10.01
N LYS A 49 -21.25 3.76 -9.86
CA LYS A 49 -21.28 4.51 -8.61
C LYS A 49 -21.83 3.67 -7.46
N ASP A 50 -22.97 3.01 -7.67
CA ASP A 50 -23.59 2.16 -6.66
C ASP A 50 -22.79 0.90 -6.40
N LEU A 51 -22.08 0.35 -7.43
CA LEU A 51 -21.17 -0.79 -7.30
C LEU A 51 -20.07 -0.49 -6.26
N PHE A 52 -19.34 0.61 -6.46
CA PHE A 52 -18.23 0.95 -5.57
C PHE A 52 -18.69 1.45 -4.20
N PHE A 53 -19.86 2.11 -4.15
CA PHE A 53 -20.50 2.40 -2.87
C PHE A 53 -20.77 1.11 -2.07
N ALA A 54 -21.36 0.11 -2.71
CA ALA A 54 -21.67 -1.16 -2.05
C ALA A 54 -20.42 -1.94 -1.67
N GLN A 55 -19.35 -1.91 -2.49
CA GLN A 55 -18.06 -2.49 -2.14
C GLN A 55 -17.50 -1.85 -0.86
N GLY A 56 -17.49 -0.53 -0.78
CA GLY A 56 -17.01 0.21 0.42
C GLY A 56 -17.86 -0.08 1.65
N TYR A 57 -19.18 -0.15 1.51
CA TYR A 57 -20.10 -0.48 2.59
C TYR A 57 -19.85 -1.90 3.13
N ALA A 58 -19.78 -2.90 2.26
CA ALA A 58 -19.55 -4.30 2.63
C ALA A 58 -18.16 -4.50 3.25
N ALA A 59 -17.13 -3.89 2.69
CA ALA A 59 -15.78 -3.96 3.24
C ALA A 59 -15.69 -3.32 4.63
N ALA A 60 -16.35 -2.18 4.85
CA ALA A 60 -16.42 -1.55 6.16
C ALA A 60 -17.19 -2.41 7.18
N GLN A 61 -18.25 -3.09 6.75
CA GLN A 61 -18.99 -4.02 7.61
C GLN A 61 -18.13 -5.18 8.11
N ASP A 62 -17.28 -5.72 7.24
CA ASP A 62 -16.43 -6.87 7.56
C ASP A 62 -15.13 -6.48 8.29
N ARG A 63 -14.61 -5.26 8.05
CA ARG A 63 -13.24 -4.87 8.42
C ARG A 63 -13.15 -3.58 9.24
N LEU A 64 -14.23 -3.17 9.93
CA LEU A 64 -14.36 -1.86 10.56
C LEU A 64 -13.18 -1.48 11.47
N PHE A 65 -12.70 -2.40 12.32
CA PHE A 65 -11.59 -2.08 13.22
C PHE A 65 -10.26 -1.91 12.45
N GLN A 66 -10.01 -2.75 11.48
CA GLN A 66 -8.89 -2.63 10.55
C GLN A 66 -8.92 -1.28 9.83
N PHE A 67 -10.09 -0.88 9.33
CA PHE A 67 -10.33 0.41 8.67
C PHE A 67 -10.02 1.60 9.56
N GLU A 68 -10.41 1.54 10.85
CA GLU A 68 -10.10 2.63 11.78
C GLU A 68 -8.59 2.73 12.05
N ILE A 69 -7.90 1.61 12.22
CA ILE A 69 -6.44 1.64 12.42
C ILE A 69 -5.73 2.16 11.16
N TRP A 70 -6.11 1.72 9.96
CA TRP A 70 -5.54 2.24 8.71
C TRP A 70 -5.83 3.72 8.51
N ARG A 71 -7.06 4.16 8.76
CA ARG A 71 -7.38 5.59 8.72
C ARG A 71 -6.44 6.40 9.63
N ARG A 72 -6.19 5.92 10.84
CA ARG A 72 -5.29 6.58 11.78
C ARG A 72 -3.85 6.57 11.32
N GLN A 73 -3.38 5.45 10.78
CA GLN A 73 -2.05 5.37 10.18
C GLN A 73 -1.92 6.32 8.98
N SER A 74 -2.93 6.41 8.13
CA SER A 74 -2.90 7.27 6.94
C SER A 74 -3.01 8.77 7.25
N THR A 75 -3.65 9.12 8.37
CA THR A 75 -3.88 10.52 8.79
C THR A 75 -2.90 11.01 9.86
N GLY A 76 -2.01 10.13 10.38
CA GLY A 76 -1.10 10.47 11.47
C GLY A 76 -1.86 10.86 12.74
N THR A 77 -2.76 9.98 13.21
CA THR A 77 -3.60 10.17 14.40
C THR A 77 -3.63 8.95 15.32
N VAL A 78 -2.59 8.11 15.27
CA VAL A 78 -2.46 6.93 16.15
C VAL A 78 -2.19 7.37 17.59
N ALA A 79 -1.39 8.43 17.81
CA ALA A 79 -1.11 8.97 19.14
C ALA A 79 -2.35 9.45 19.88
N GLU A 80 -3.41 9.86 19.15
CA GLU A 80 -4.71 10.24 19.74
C GLU A 80 -5.35 9.11 20.54
N ILE A 81 -5.08 7.85 20.19
CA ILE A 81 -5.68 6.68 20.85
C ILE A 81 -4.67 5.86 21.67
N LEU A 82 -3.38 5.88 21.32
CA LEU A 82 -2.36 5.06 21.98
C LEU A 82 -1.36 5.86 22.83
N GLY A 83 -1.34 7.19 22.71
CA GLY A 83 -0.51 8.04 23.55
C GLY A 83 0.83 8.45 22.94
N PRO A 84 1.73 9.05 23.74
CA PRO A 84 2.92 9.74 23.25
C PRO A 84 3.95 8.83 22.57
N ASP A 85 3.97 7.53 22.84
CA ASP A 85 4.86 6.56 22.18
C ASP A 85 4.67 6.53 20.66
N GLU A 86 3.46 6.88 20.17
CA GLU A 86 3.12 6.90 18.75
C GLU A 86 3.29 8.28 18.07
N LEU A 87 3.73 9.30 18.82
CA LEU A 87 3.92 10.65 18.28
C LEU A 87 4.93 10.69 17.13
N ALA A 88 6.05 9.97 17.26
CA ALA A 88 7.06 9.88 16.20
C ALA A 88 6.50 9.24 14.91
N ARG A 89 5.61 8.25 15.03
CA ARG A 89 4.88 7.67 13.92
C ARG A 89 4.02 8.71 13.22
N ASP A 90 3.20 9.44 13.98
CA ASP A 90 2.27 10.42 13.42
C ASP A 90 3.00 11.60 12.76
N ILE A 91 4.13 12.03 13.33
CA ILE A 91 5.02 13.00 12.68
C ILE A 91 5.52 12.46 11.33
N GLY A 92 6.03 11.22 11.32
CA GLY A 92 6.51 10.57 10.10
C GLY A 92 5.42 10.42 9.04
N THR A 93 4.21 9.95 9.43
CA THR A 93 3.06 9.86 8.53
C THR A 93 2.75 11.19 7.87
N ARG A 94 2.64 12.27 8.67
CA ARG A 94 2.31 13.61 8.15
C ARG A 94 3.43 14.21 7.31
N LEU A 95 4.68 13.89 7.64
CA LEU A 95 5.84 14.30 6.85
C LEU A 95 5.83 13.67 5.45
N PHE A 96 5.44 12.39 5.34
CA PHE A 96 5.38 11.63 4.09
C PHE A 96 3.97 11.55 3.48
N GLN A 97 3.05 12.41 3.89
CA GLN A 97 1.72 12.48 3.30
C GLN A 97 1.77 13.09 1.90
N PHE A 98 0.98 12.55 0.97
CA PHE A 98 0.79 13.16 -0.34
C PHE A 98 0.17 14.56 -0.19
N ARG A 99 0.77 15.56 -0.84
CA ARG A 99 0.37 16.97 -0.78
C ARG A 99 0.20 17.61 -2.17
N GLY A 100 0.10 16.76 -3.20
CA GLY A 100 -0.14 17.20 -4.58
C GLY A 100 -1.60 17.49 -4.87
N ASP A 101 -1.93 17.72 -6.14
CA ASP A 101 -3.30 17.91 -6.59
C ASP A 101 -4.11 16.63 -6.48
N ILE A 102 -5.14 16.65 -5.63
CA ILE A 102 -5.98 15.48 -5.33
C ILE A 102 -6.76 14.99 -6.56
N THR A 103 -7.20 15.88 -7.43
CA THR A 103 -7.97 15.48 -8.61
C THR A 103 -7.09 14.76 -9.62
N THR A 104 -5.88 15.24 -9.84
CA THR A 104 -4.87 14.56 -10.66
C THR A 104 -4.54 13.19 -10.08
N GLU A 105 -4.34 13.10 -8.77
CA GLU A 105 -4.07 11.83 -8.08
C GLU A 105 -5.21 10.82 -8.29
N LEU A 106 -6.45 11.20 -7.98
CA LEU A 106 -7.59 10.27 -8.06
C LEU A 106 -7.84 9.79 -9.49
N ASN A 107 -7.71 10.66 -10.50
CA ASN A 107 -7.94 10.30 -11.89
C ASN A 107 -6.74 9.63 -12.58
N HIS A 108 -5.60 9.52 -11.92
CA HIS A 108 -4.47 8.75 -12.45
C HIS A 108 -4.85 7.27 -12.66
N TYR A 109 -5.52 6.69 -11.69
CA TYR A 109 -5.80 5.24 -11.63
C TYR A 109 -6.90 4.78 -12.58
N HIS A 110 -7.83 5.68 -12.91
CA HIS A 110 -8.93 5.43 -13.84
C HIS A 110 -9.44 6.77 -14.38
N PRO A 111 -9.96 6.87 -15.62
CA PRO A 111 -10.56 8.11 -16.12
C PRO A 111 -11.66 8.68 -15.23
N GLU A 112 -12.42 7.81 -14.56
CA GLU A 112 -13.46 8.15 -13.58
C GLU A 112 -13.02 7.84 -12.13
N GLY A 113 -11.69 7.82 -11.88
CA GLY A 113 -11.12 7.40 -10.60
C GLY A 113 -11.62 8.21 -9.41
N LYS A 114 -11.83 9.52 -9.60
CA LYS A 114 -12.42 10.39 -8.56
C LYS A 114 -13.80 9.91 -8.16
N GLU A 115 -14.69 9.66 -9.11
CA GLU A 115 -16.07 9.18 -8.82
C GLU A 115 -16.04 7.81 -8.13
N ILE A 116 -15.22 6.89 -8.61
CA ILE A 116 -15.07 5.54 -8.05
C ILE A 116 -14.62 5.63 -6.58
N ILE A 117 -13.53 6.36 -6.30
CA ILE A 117 -12.96 6.46 -4.95
C ILE A 117 -13.90 7.21 -4.01
N GLU A 118 -14.52 8.31 -4.46
CA GLU A 118 -15.50 9.03 -3.65
C GLU A 118 -16.74 8.18 -3.34
N SER A 119 -17.21 7.36 -4.29
CA SER A 119 -18.35 6.45 -4.07
C SER A 119 -17.99 5.34 -3.07
N TYR A 120 -16.81 4.77 -3.18
CA TYR A 120 -16.28 3.80 -2.22
C TYR A 120 -16.25 4.40 -0.81
N VAL A 121 -15.68 5.60 -0.65
CA VAL A 121 -15.59 6.31 0.63
C VAL A 121 -16.99 6.63 1.18
N GLN A 122 -17.94 6.99 0.33
CA GLN A 122 -19.34 7.21 0.75
C GLN A 122 -19.97 5.93 1.30
N GLY A 123 -19.69 4.77 0.69
CA GLY A 123 -20.12 3.46 1.18
C GLY A 123 -19.55 3.13 2.56
N VAL A 124 -18.24 3.28 2.73
CA VAL A 124 -17.56 3.13 4.02
C VAL A 124 -18.19 4.02 5.08
N ASN A 125 -18.39 5.29 4.77
CA ASN A 125 -18.96 6.28 5.67
C ASN A 125 -20.43 6.02 5.98
N SER A 126 -21.18 5.42 5.06
CA SER A 126 -22.57 5.05 5.28
C SER A 126 -22.66 3.96 6.36
N TYR A 127 -21.81 2.92 6.28
CA TYR A 127 -21.76 1.90 7.32
C TYR A 127 -21.28 2.47 8.67
N ILE A 128 -20.26 3.32 8.69
CA ILE A 128 -19.78 3.96 9.92
C ILE A 128 -20.92 4.76 10.59
N LYS A 129 -21.66 5.54 9.82
CA LYS A 129 -22.80 6.32 10.35
C LYS A 129 -23.94 5.43 10.88
N GLU A 130 -24.13 4.26 10.28
CA GLU A 130 -25.13 3.28 10.72
C GLU A 130 -24.73 2.68 12.08
N ILE A 131 -23.52 2.12 12.17
CA ILE A 131 -23.07 1.45 13.39
C ILE A 131 -22.89 2.40 14.59
N LEU A 132 -22.62 3.66 14.35
CA LEU A 132 -22.54 4.67 15.40
C LEU A 132 -23.90 4.98 16.06
N LYS A 133 -25.03 4.59 15.44
CA LYS A 133 -26.37 4.69 16.06
C LYS A 133 -26.61 3.58 17.07
N THR A 134 -25.85 2.49 16.99
CA THR A 134 -25.93 1.30 17.86
C THR A 134 -24.55 0.95 18.43
N PRO A 135 -23.95 1.80 19.29
CA PRO A 135 -22.57 1.63 19.75
C PRO A 135 -22.32 0.31 20.48
N GLU A 136 -23.36 -0.31 21.01
CA GLU A 136 -23.30 -1.64 21.65
C GLU A 136 -22.99 -2.75 20.64
N GLN A 137 -23.20 -2.54 19.33
CA GLN A 137 -22.88 -3.49 18.25
C GLN A 137 -21.46 -3.30 17.69
N LEU A 138 -20.73 -2.27 18.12
CA LEU A 138 -19.35 -2.07 17.69
C LEU A 138 -18.52 -3.35 17.97
N PRO A 139 -17.60 -3.73 17.07
CA PRO A 139 -16.67 -4.82 17.28
C PRO A 139 -15.91 -4.70 18.61
N LEU A 140 -15.58 -5.84 19.21
CA LEU A 140 -14.97 -5.91 20.52
C LEU A 140 -13.72 -5.01 20.71
N PRO A 141 -12.79 -4.90 19.73
CA PRO A 141 -11.61 -4.04 19.88
C PRO A 141 -11.95 -2.56 20.15
N PHE A 142 -13.01 -2.02 19.56
CA PHE A 142 -13.47 -0.65 19.84
C PHE A 142 -13.87 -0.48 21.31
N LYS A 143 -14.58 -1.48 21.85
CA LYS A 143 -15.01 -1.48 23.25
C LYS A 143 -13.83 -1.59 24.21
N MET A 144 -12.85 -2.44 23.84
CA MET A 144 -11.63 -2.66 24.64
C MET A 144 -10.78 -1.39 24.73
N LEU A 145 -10.57 -0.71 23.61
CA LEU A 145 -9.80 0.53 23.53
C LEU A 145 -10.58 1.78 23.96
N GLY A 146 -11.93 1.68 23.96
CA GLY A 146 -12.80 2.82 24.26
C GLY A 146 -12.79 3.90 23.19
N ILE A 147 -12.70 3.50 21.94
CA ILE A 147 -12.69 4.38 20.75
C ILE A 147 -13.92 4.12 19.88
N SER A 148 -14.16 5.02 18.95
CA SER A 148 -15.19 4.90 17.92
C SER A 148 -14.60 5.11 16.54
N PRO A 149 -15.14 4.47 15.49
CA PRO A 149 -14.70 4.69 14.12
C PRO A 149 -14.99 6.13 13.70
N GLN A 150 -14.12 6.69 12.87
CA GLN A 150 -14.27 8.03 12.30
C GLN A 150 -14.47 7.96 10.78
N LEU A 151 -15.06 9.01 10.23
CA LEU A 151 -15.35 9.08 8.80
C LEU A 151 -14.06 9.15 7.98
N TRP A 152 -14.12 8.57 6.80
CA TRP A 152 -13.05 8.56 5.80
C TRP A 152 -13.17 9.73 4.84
N THR A 153 -12.06 10.10 4.26
CA THR A 153 -11.95 10.96 3.09
C THR A 153 -11.19 10.23 1.98
N PRO A 154 -11.23 10.68 0.71
CA PRO A 154 -10.46 10.08 -0.37
C PRO A 154 -8.96 9.98 -0.09
N GLU A 155 -8.41 10.90 0.70
CA GLU A 155 -6.99 10.90 1.09
C GLU A 155 -6.60 9.66 1.91
N VAL A 156 -7.55 9.02 2.61
CA VAL A 156 -7.30 7.75 3.31
C VAL A 156 -7.06 6.63 2.31
N VAL A 157 -7.85 6.57 1.24
CA VAL A 157 -7.73 5.56 0.17
C VAL A 157 -6.41 5.69 -0.57
N ILE A 158 -6.02 6.92 -0.92
CA ILE A 158 -4.77 7.19 -1.65
C ILE A 158 -3.54 7.33 -0.76
N SER A 159 -3.64 7.00 0.52
CA SER A 159 -2.53 7.16 1.45
C SER A 159 -1.31 6.30 1.09
N ARG A 160 -0.12 6.75 1.51
CA ARG A 160 1.16 6.05 1.29
C ARG A 160 1.61 5.26 2.52
N HIS A 161 0.74 5.01 3.48
CA HIS A 161 1.12 4.43 4.77
C HIS A 161 1.58 2.96 4.66
N GLN A 162 1.16 2.24 3.65
CA GLN A 162 1.53 0.83 3.47
C GLN A 162 2.99 0.59 3.08
N GLY A 163 3.70 1.64 2.68
CA GLY A 163 5.16 1.63 2.61
C GLY A 163 5.80 0.52 1.77
N LEU A 164 5.16 0.09 0.68
CA LEU A 164 5.60 -1.03 -0.16
C LEU A 164 6.87 -0.72 -0.99
N LEU A 165 7.31 0.52 -1.05
CA LEU A 165 8.60 0.93 -1.57
C LEU A 165 9.46 1.41 -0.42
N GLY A 166 10.69 0.90 -0.29
CA GLY A 166 11.49 1.19 0.90
C GLY A 166 12.96 0.86 0.70
N ASN A 167 13.61 1.45 -0.31
CA ASN A 167 15.04 1.23 -0.56
C ASN A 167 15.96 2.21 0.19
N ILE A 168 15.46 3.35 0.67
CA ILE A 168 16.28 4.41 1.29
C ILE A 168 17.09 3.94 2.51
N GLY A 169 16.56 2.97 3.26
CA GLY A 169 17.28 2.36 4.37
C GLY A 169 18.53 1.60 3.93
N GLN A 170 18.45 0.90 2.79
CA GLN A 170 19.57 0.18 2.20
C GLN A 170 20.62 1.17 1.66
N GLU A 171 20.18 2.24 0.99
CA GLU A 171 21.06 3.31 0.52
C GLU A 171 21.90 3.89 1.66
N LEU A 172 21.27 4.26 2.79
CA LEU A 172 21.96 4.74 3.97
C LEU A 172 22.94 3.69 4.54
N GLN A 173 22.56 2.42 4.59
CA GLN A 173 23.42 1.33 5.07
C GLN A 173 24.64 1.12 4.17
N ILE A 174 24.47 1.14 2.85
CA ILE A 174 25.58 1.06 1.89
C ILE A 174 26.49 2.28 2.06
N GLY A 175 25.94 3.49 2.18
CA GLY A 175 26.69 4.72 2.46
C GLY A 175 27.53 4.62 3.73
N ARG A 176 26.97 4.10 4.82
CA ARG A 176 27.68 3.81 6.09
C ARG A 176 28.82 2.82 5.90
N ALA A 177 28.55 1.71 5.19
CA ALA A 177 29.57 0.70 4.90
C ALA A 177 30.71 1.29 4.08
N VAL A 178 30.41 2.06 3.02
CA VAL A 178 31.42 2.74 2.20
C VAL A 178 32.23 3.74 3.04
N ALA A 179 31.59 4.48 3.95
CA ALA A 179 32.30 5.40 4.86
C ALA A 179 33.30 4.69 5.77
N LEU A 180 33.02 3.44 6.17
CA LEU A 180 33.86 2.63 7.09
C LEU A 180 34.98 1.88 6.39
N ILE A 181 34.70 1.21 5.28
CA ILE A 181 35.59 0.22 4.67
C ILE A 181 35.94 0.51 3.20
N GLY A 182 35.34 1.57 2.62
CA GLY A 182 35.55 1.96 1.23
C GLY A 182 34.70 1.18 0.22
N ALA A 183 34.46 1.78 -0.95
CA ALA A 183 33.56 1.26 -1.98
C ALA A 183 34.00 -0.12 -2.51
N GLU A 184 35.29 -0.32 -2.80
CA GLU A 184 35.80 -1.59 -3.35
C GLU A 184 35.54 -2.76 -2.40
N LYS A 185 35.75 -2.54 -1.09
CA LYS A 185 35.49 -3.58 -0.10
C LYS A 185 34.00 -3.91 0.07
N VAL A 186 33.14 -2.90 -0.07
CA VAL A 186 31.68 -3.11 -0.07
C VAL A 186 31.25 -3.93 -1.28
N LYS A 187 31.80 -3.67 -2.48
CA LYS A 187 31.53 -4.47 -3.69
C LYS A 187 31.98 -5.94 -3.54
N GLU A 188 33.09 -6.21 -2.84
CA GLU A 188 33.49 -7.57 -2.52
C GLU A 188 32.53 -8.32 -1.58
N LEU A 189 31.85 -7.60 -0.69
CA LEU A 189 30.97 -8.16 0.34
C LEU A 189 29.51 -8.25 -0.10
N LEU A 190 29.07 -7.36 -0.99
CA LEU A 190 27.72 -7.31 -1.50
C LEU A 190 27.71 -7.74 -2.97
N TRP A 191 26.74 -8.58 -3.31
CA TRP A 191 26.54 -8.95 -4.70
C TRP A 191 25.59 -7.95 -5.37
N PHE A 192 26.08 -7.26 -6.39
CA PHE A 192 25.30 -6.35 -7.21
C PHE A 192 24.97 -7.00 -8.57
N HIS A 193 23.81 -6.71 -9.10
CA HIS A 193 23.36 -7.28 -10.35
C HIS A 193 22.72 -6.16 -11.22
N PRO A 194 22.97 -6.11 -12.52
CA PRO A 194 23.76 -7.04 -13.38
C PRO A 194 25.26 -6.78 -13.36
N GLN A 195 25.72 -5.72 -12.70
CA GLN A 195 27.14 -5.34 -12.61
C GLN A 195 27.39 -4.50 -11.35
N ASP A 196 28.64 -4.33 -10.99
CA ASP A 196 29.00 -3.46 -9.87
C ASP A 196 28.68 -2.00 -10.15
N PRO A 197 27.92 -1.33 -9.26
CA PRO A 197 27.57 0.07 -9.39
C PRO A 197 28.67 1.00 -8.92
N GLU A 198 28.56 2.29 -9.30
CA GLU A 198 29.34 3.35 -8.67
C GLU A 198 28.70 3.69 -7.31
N ILE A 199 29.42 3.43 -6.21
CA ILE A 199 28.99 3.65 -4.83
C ILE A 199 29.97 4.49 -4.00
N ASN A 200 30.88 5.25 -4.64
CA ASN A 200 31.74 6.17 -3.94
C ASN A 200 30.91 7.35 -3.36
N LEU A 201 31.14 7.62 -2.07
CA LEU A 201 30.56 8.83 -1.44
C LEU A 201 31.23 10.08 -2.02
N ASP A 202 30.42 11.07 -2.41
CA ASP A 202 30.93 12.38 -2.77
C ASP A 202 31.70 12.99 -1.58
N LYS A 203 32.74 13.79 -1.90
CA LYS A 203 33.58 14.46 -0.88
C LYS A 203 32.83 15.44 0.01
N GLU A 204 31.69 15.95 -0.45
CA GLU A 204 30.83 16.88 0.30
C GLU A 204 29.96 16.17 1.33
N ILE A 205 29.87 14.84 1.31
CA ILE A 205 29.13 14.06 2.31
C ILE A 205 29.91 14.02 3.62
N ASP A 206 29.29 14.50 4.69
CA ASP A 206 29.81 14.33 6.05
C ASP A 206 29.61 12.89 6.52
N LYS A 207 30.69 12.11 6.42
CA LYS A 207 30.69 10.68 6.77
C LYS A 207 30.30 10.42 8.23
N ALA A 208 30.57 11.35 9.16
CA ALA A 208 30.25 11.16 10.58
C ALA A 208 28.74 11.26 10.81
N ILE A 209 28.04 12.14 10.08
CA ILE A 209 26.58 12.31 10.17
C ILE A 209 25.82 11.07 9.68
N LEU A 210 26.36 10.31 8.75
CA LEU A 210 25.70 9.10 8.27
C LEU A 210 25.34 8.12 9.39
N PHE A 211 26.04 8.16 10.52
CA PHE A 211 25.79 7.28 11.68
C PHE A 211 24.77 7.83 12.69
N GLU A 212 24.27 9.05 12.48
CA GLU A 212 23.15 9.60 13.23
C GLU A 212 21.83 8.94 12.78
N ASP A 213 20.75 9.18 13.52
CA ASP A 213 19.43 8.61 13.20
C ASP A 213 18.69 9.43 12.11
N ILE A 214 19.29 9.45 10.91
CA ILE A 214 18.85 10.30 9.78
C ILE A 214 17.43 9.98 9.33
N LEU A 215 17.02 8.71 9.38
CA LEU A 215 15.74 8.22 8.86
C LEU A 215 14.72 7.91 9.95
N ALA A 216 14.90 8.44 11.17
CA ALA A 216 13.99 8.17 12.30
C ALA A 216 12.50 8.36 11.97
N PRO A 217 12.05 9.49 11.39
CA PRO A 217 10.64 9.68 11.04
C PRO A 217 10.17 8.71 9.95
N TYR A 218 11.05 8.38 8.99
CA TYR A 218 10.75 7.44 7.92
C TYR A 218 10.49 6.04 8.45
N PHE A 219 11.30 5.54 9.36
CA PHE A 219 11.09 4.23 9.98
C PHE A 219 9.95 4.25 11.00
N ALA A 220 9.72 5.37 11.69
CA ALA A 220 8.68 5.44 12.70
C ALA A 220 7.29 5.21 12.12
N TYR A 221 6.92 5.84 11.00
CA TYR A 221 5.58 5.70 10.44
C TYR A 221 5.33 4.33 9.80
N ARG A 222 6.38 3.60 9.47
CA ARG A 222 6.31 2.27 8.83
C ARG A 222 6.20 1.11 9.83
N LYS A 223 6.39 1.37 11.12
CA LYS A 223 6.26 0.34 12.15
C LYS A 223 4.82 -0.14 12.24
N THR A 224 4.64 -1.42 12.53
CA THR A 224 3.33 -2.00 12.87
C THR A 224 2.75 -1.32 14.11
N VAL A 225 1.44 -1.03 14.11
CA VAL A 225 0.74 -0.52 15.28
C VAL A 225 0.58 -1.67 16.29
N ARG A 226 1.09 -1.47 17.51
CA ARG A 226 1.01 -2.47 18.58
C ARG A 226 0.19 -1.96 19.74
N PHE A 227 -0.64 -2.83 20.27
CA PHE A 227 -1.47 -2.53 21.44
C PHE A 227 -0.83 -3.07 22.70
N LYS A 228 -0.88 -2.28 23.78
CA LYS A 228 -0.39 -2.62 25.12
C LYS A 228 -1.55 -2.66 26.11
N GLU A 229 -1.33 -3.25 27.27
CA GLU A 229 -2.35 -3.34 28.34
C GLU A 229 -2.87 -1.97 28.76
N GLU A 230 -2.00 -0.99 28.89
CA GLU A 230 -2.34 0.40 29.26
C GLU A 230 -3.28 1.10 28.27
N HIS A 231 -3.34 0.64 27.01
CA HIS A 231 -4.24 1.17 26.00
C HIS A 231 -5.70 0.74 26.23
N LEU A 232 -5.89 -0.38 26.95
CA LEU A 232 -7.23 -0.93 27.22
C LEU A 232 -7.94 -0.16 28.34
N LYS A 233 -9.27 -0.13 28.27
CA LYS A 233 -10.10 0.23 29.42
C LYS A 233 -9.81 -0.74 30.57
N GLU A 234 -9.84 -0.24 31.79
CA GLU A 234 -9.53 -1.02 33.01
C GLU A 234 -10.35 -2.32 33.12
N SER A 235 -11.63 -2.26 32.75
CA SER A 235 -12.53 -3.43 32.75
C SER A 235 -12.08 -4.57 31.82
N PHE A 236 -11.21 -4.28 30.85
CA PHE A 236 -10.66 -5.24 29.88
C PHE A 236 -9.21 -5.64 30.16
N ARG A 237 -8.57 -5.10 31.21
CA ARG A 237 -7.20 -5.49 31.61
C ARG A 237 -7.20 -6.83 32.35
N LYS A 238 -7.57 -7.89 31.63
CA LYS A 238 -7.64 -9.27 32.15
C LYS A 238 -6.72 -10.17 31.34
N LYS A 239 -6.32 -11.31 31.94
CA LYS A 239 -5.39 -12.26 31.31
C LYS A 239 -5.84 -12.70 29.91
N GLU A 240 -7.14 -12.95 29.73
CA GLU A 240 -7.71 -13.40 28.46
C GLU A 240 -7.63 -12.30 27.38
N SER A 241 -7.85 -11.04 27.75
CA SER A 241 -7.73 -9.90 26.84
C SER A 241 -6.29 -9.66 26.43
N MET A 242 -5.34 -9.90 27.35
CA MET A 242 -3.90 -9.80 27.05
C MET A 242 -3.46 -10.90 26.09
N ALA A 243 -3.96 -12.11 26.25
CA ALA A 243 -3.68 -13.20 25.30
C ALA A 243 -4.17 -12.86 23.89
N PHE A 244 -5.37 -12.28 23.78
CA PHE A 244 -5.91 -11.80 22.49
C PHE A 244 -5.06 -10.69 21.88
N LEU A 245 -4.64 -9.69 22.65
CA LEU A 245 -3.80 -8.60 22.17
C LEU A 245 -2.41 -9.07 21.71
N ASN A 246 -1.81 -9.98 22.47
CA ASN A 246 -0.52 -10.56 22.09
C ASN A 246 -0.64 -11.30 20.76
N LEU A 247 -1.68 -12.13 20.61
CA LEU A 247 -1.96 -12.82 19.35
C LEU A 247 -2.18 -11.83 18.20
N TYR A 248 -2.95 -10.75 18.42
CA TYR A 248 -3.17 -9.71 17.40
C TYR A 248 -1.86 -9.03 16.99
N ASN A 249 -1.03 -8.66 17.97
CA ASN A 249 0.27 -8.03 17.70
C ASN A 249 1.20 -8.98 16.93
N ASP A 250 1.25 -10.25 17.30
CA ASP A 250 2.09 -11.26 16.64
C ASP A 250 1.63 -11.50 15.19
N LEU A 251 0.32 -11.59 14.97
CA LEU A 251 -0.27 -11.79 13.63
C LEU A 251 -0.21 -10.54 12.74
N SER A 252 -0.02 -9.36 13.30
CA SER A 252 0.08 -8.11 12.53
C SER A 252 1.50 -7.81 12.04
N GLU A 253 2.50 -8.59 12.43
CA GLU A 253 3.86 -8.46 11.92
C GLU A 253 4.01 -9.15 10.55
N ASP A 254 4.13 -8.34 9.49
CA ASP A 254 4.66 -8.83 8.22
C ASP A 254 6.17 -9.02 8.37
N SER A 255 6.65 -10.25 8.26
CA SER A 255 8.08 -10.49 8.24
C SER A 255 8.64 -10.00 6.90
N LEU A 256 9.86 -9.43 6.92
CA LEU A 256 10.56 -8.97 5.72
C LEU A 256 10.91 -10.13 4.76
N ASP A 257 10.76 -11.37 5.20
CA ASP A 257 11.03 -12.60 4.44
C ASP A 257 9.82 -13.11 3.65
N LEU A 258 8.69 -12.41 3.70
CA LEU A 258 7.53 -12.76 2.89
C LEU A 258 7.80 -12.41 1.42
N GLY A 259 7.39 -13.28 0.55
CA GLY A 259 7.55 -13.15 -0.89
C GLY A 259 6.25 -13.42 -1.63
N SER A 260 6.38 -13.85 -2.87
CA SER A 260 5.24 -14.29 -3.68
C SER A 260 5.75 -15.12 -4.86
N ASN A 261 4.91 -16.02 -5.36
CA ASN A 261 5.17 -16.78 -6.57
C ASN A 261 3.99 -16.61 -7.53
N ASN A 262 4.27 -16.58 -8.80
CA ASN A 262 3.25 -16.76 -9.82
C ASN A 262 3.78 -17.48 -11.06
N TRP A 263 2.86 -18.01 -11.83
CA TRP A 263 3.17 -18.57 -13.14
C TRP A 263 1.95 -18.56 -14.04
N VAL A 264 2.20 -18.52 -15.35
CA VAL A 264 1.23 -18.74 -16.40
C VAL A 264 1.76 -19.76 -17.38
N VAL A 265 0.88 -20.63 -17.88
CA VAL A 265 1.20 -21.69 -18.84
C VAL A 265 0.25 -21.57 -20.04
N ALA A 266 0.83 -21.54 -21.25
CA ALA A 266 0.07 -21.46 -22.49
C ALA A 266 -0.64 -22.81 -22.80
N GLY A 267 -1.76 -22.76 -23.50
CA GLY A 267 -2.58 -23.91 -23.81
C GLY A 267 -1.87 -25.02 -24.59
N ASN A 268 -0.82 -24.69 -25.37
CA ASN A 268 -0.02 -25.70 -26.07
C ASN A 268 0.87 -26.56 -25.12
N LYS A 269 0.90 -26.26 -23.84
CA LYS A 269 1.61 -27.02 -22.79
C LYS A 269 0.66 -27.72 -21.82
N THR A 270 -0.63 -27.60 -21.99
CA THR A 270 -1.68 -28.18 -21.14
C THR A 270 -2.41 -29.30 -21.84
N ALA A 271 -3.00 -30.23 -21.10
CA ALA A 271 -3.66 -31.39 -21.65
C ALA A 271 -5.00 -31.05 -22.36
N ASP A 272 -5.67 -30.02 -21.92
CA ASP A 272 -6.97 -29.56 -22.40
C ASP A 272 -6.90 -28.33 -23.33
N GLY A 273 -5.72 -27.82 -23.60
CA GLY A 273 -5.50 -26.67 -24.49
C GLY A 273 -5.83 -25.32 -23.88
N ASN A 274 -6.19 -25.26 -22.59
CA ASN A 274 -6.51 -24.02 -21.90
C ASN A 274 -5.25 -23.37 -21.29
N THR A 275 -5.24 -22.05 -21.15
CA THR A 275 -4.22 -21.33 -20.36
C THR A 275 -4.49 -21.53 -18.88
N TYR A 276 -3.41 -21.67 -18.11
CA TYR A 276 -3.48 -21.75 -16.65
C TYR A 276 -2.65 -20.66 -16.00
N MET A 277 -3.16 -20.10 -14.91
CA MET A 277 -2.45 -19.14 -14.06
C MET A 277 -2.58 -19.55 -12.60
N ALA A 278 -1.48 -19.41 -11.85
CA ALA A 278 -1.50 -19.40 -10.40
C ALA A 278 -0.78 -18.18 -9.88
N ASN A 279 -1.28 -17.63 -8.79
CA ASN A 279 -0.67 -16.50 -8.08
C ASN A 279 -0.78 -16.75 -6.58
N ASP A 280 0.34 -16.66 -5.89
CA ASP A 280 0.49 -17.03 -4.48
C ASP A 280 1.25 -15.94 -3.74
N PRO A 281 0.55 -14.86 -3.31
CA PRO A 281 1.17 -13.80 -2.51
C PRO A 281 1.36 -14.28 -1.07
N HIS A 282 2.61 -14.38 -0.62
CA HIS A 282 2.94 -14.80 0.73
C HIS A 282 2.77 -13.62 1.68
N ARG A 283 1.89 -13.78 2.66
CA ARG A 283 1.62 -12.81 3.71
C ARG A 283 1.48 -13.52 5.05
N THR A 284 1.58 -12.79 6.14
CA THR A 284 1.31 -13.33 7.47
C THR A 284 -0.07 -13.97 7.50
N ILE A 285 -0.18 -15.21 7.98
CA ILE A 285 -1.45 -15.91 8.14
C ILE A 285 -2.13 -15.34 9.37
N ALA A 286 -3.18 -14.58 9.17
CA ALA A 286 -3.91 -13.87 10.20
C ALA A 286 -5.43 -13.92 9.97
N VAL A 287 -6.19 -13.71 11.04
CA VAL A 287 -7.65 -13.52 10.99
C VAL A 287 -7.99 -12.20 11.68
N PRO A 288 -8.52 -11.23 10.95
CA PRO A 288 -8.82 -11.25 9.52
C PRO A 288 -7.56 -11.21 8.65
N SER A 289 -7.60 -11.84 7.47
CA SER A 289 -6.54 -11.79 6.48
C SER A 289 -6.31 -10.36 5.97
N LEU A 290 -5.09 -10.06 5.51
CA LEU A 290 -4.81 -8.81 4.79
C LEU A 290 -5.69 -8.71 3.53
N ARG A 291 -5.76 -9.79 2.76
CA ARG A 291 -6.55 -9.82 1.51
C ARG A 291 -8.05 -9.97 1.80
N TYR A 292 -8.84 -9.28 0.99
CA TYR A 292 -10.29 -9.29 1.02
C TYR A 292 -10.79 -9.66 -0.38
N MET A 293 -11.65 -10.67 -0.47
CA MET A 293 -12.21 -11.13 -1.75
C MET A 293 -13.59 -10.53 -1.98
N ALA A 294 -13.84 -10.15 -3.23
CA ALA A 294 -15.14 -9.66 -3.68
C ALA A 294 -15.38 -10.01 -5.16
N HIS A 295 -16.63 -10.10 -5.54
CA HIS A 295 -17.09 -10.16 -6.93
C HIS A 295 -17.91 -8.91 -7.22
N LEU A 296 -17.53 -8.16 -8.24
CA LEU A 296 -18.10 -6.86 -8.59
C LEU A 296 -18.76 -6.95 -9.96
N VAL A 297 -20.08 -6.72 -10.03
CA VAL A 297 -20.87 -6.82 -11.26
C VAL A 297 -21.71 -5.55 -11.45
N ALA A 298 -21.46 -4.84 -12.53
CA ALA A 298 -22.24 -3.71 -13.03
C ALA A 298 -21.98 -3.55 -14.54
N PRO A 299 -22.73 -2.69 -15.27
CA PRO A 299 -22.37 -2.38 -16.66
C PRO A 299 -20.91 -1.98 -16.81
N GLY A 300 -20.13 -2.73 -17.61
CA GLY A 300 -18.69 -2.55 -17.78
C GLY A 300 -17.79 -3.19 -16.72
N TRP A 301 -18.36 -3.83 -15.71
CA TRP A 301 -17.66 -4.51 -14.63
C TRP A 301 -18.20 -5.93 -14.44
N ASN A 302 -17.32 -6.92 -14.48
CA ASN A 302 -17.58 -8.29 -14.04
C ASN A 302 -16.25 -8.92 -13.65
N VAL A 303 -15.84 -8.69 -12.40
CA VAL A 303 -14.51 -9.01 -11.91
C VAL A 303 -14.59 -9.63 -10.53
N ILE A 304 -13.81 -10.70 -10.30
CA ILE A 304 -13.72 -11.39 -9.03
C ILE A 304 -12.26 -11.63 -8.66
N GLY A 305 -11.94 -11.50 -7.39
CA GLY A 305 -10.61 -11.76 -6.86
C GLY A 305 -10.38 -11.11 -5.50
N GLY A 306 -9.12 -10.87 -5.16
CA GLY A 306 -8.70 -10.33 -3.88
C GLY A 306 -7.88 -9.05 -4.02
N GLY A 307 -7.96 -8.22 -2.99
CA GLY A 307 -7.20 -6.98 -2.88
C GLY A 307 -7.10 -6.53 -1.43
N GLU A 308 -6.56 -5.37 -1.23
CA GLU A 308 -6.61 -4.66 0.04
C GLU A 308 -8.03 -4.13 0.24
N PRO A 309 -8.67 -4.41 1.40
CA PRO A 309 -10.07 -4.01 1.61
C PRO A 309 -10.30 -2.51 1.67
N GLU A 310 -9.26 -1.70 1.88
CA GLU A 310 -9.34 -0.22 1.99
C GLU A 310 -9.35 0.50 0.64
N ILE A 311 -9.20 -0.21 -0.47
CA ILE A 311 -9.22 0.37 -1.82
C ILE A 311 -10.33 -0.24 -2.68
N PRO A 312 -10.93 0.52 -3.63
CA PRO A 312 -11.87 -0.03 -4.59
C PRO A 312 -11.20 -0.90 -5.65
N GLY A 313 -11.95 -1.81 -6.27
CA GLY A 313 -11.51 -2.71 -7.34
C GLY A 313 -10.93 -4.02 -6.83
N ILE A 314 -10.25 -4.75 -7.72
CA ILE A 314 -9.67 -6.07 -7.47
C ILE A 314 -8.19 -6.07 -7.88
N SER A 315 -7.28 -6.20 -6.92
CA SER A 315 -5.82 -6.14 -7.20
C SER A 315 -5.29 -7.38 -7.91
N ILE A 316 -5.82 -8.56 -7.58
CA ILE A 316 -5.45 -9.86 -8.15
C ILE A 316 -6.73 -10.63 -8.42
N GLY A 317 -6.94 -11.06 -9.65
CA GLY A 317 -8.18 -11.76 -9.98
C GLY A 317 -8.35 -12.06 -11.45
N HIS A 318 -9.60 -12.13 -11.85
CA HIS A 318 -9.97 -12.30 -13.26
C HIS A 318 -11.31 -11.63 -13.56
N ASN A 319 -11.47 -11.31 -14.83
CA ASN A 319 -12.75 -10.95 -15.42
C ASN A 319 -13.21 -12.01 -16.45
N GLU A 320 -14.16 -11.68 -17.30
CA GLU A 320 -14.66 -12.61 -18.33
C GLU A 320 -13.64 -12.91 -19.42
N PHE A 321 -12.59 -12.12 -19.57
CA PHE A 321 -11.63 -12.16 -20.69
C PHE A 321 -10.30 -12.77 -20.30
N GLY A 322 -9.76 -12.40 -19.12
CA GLY A 322 -8.46 -12.82 -18.68
C GLY A 322 -8.29 -12.75 -17.16
N ALA A 323 -7.16 -13.25 -16.71
CA ALA A 323 -6.74 -13.28 -15.31
C ALA A 323 -5.39 -12.60 -15.17
N TRP A 324 -5.15 -11.97 -14.02
CA TRP A 324 -3.88 -11.33 -13.69
C TRP A 324 -3.46 -11.61 -12.27
N GLY A 325 -2.15 -11.55 -12.08
CA GLY A 325 -1.50 -11.72 -10.80
C GLY A 325 -0.20 -10.94 -10.73
N LEU A 326 0.38 -10.87 -9.55
CA LEU A 326 1.55 -10.07 -9.30
C LEU A 326 2.51 -10.73 -8.30
N THR A 327 3.81 -10.46 -8.48
CA THR A 327 4.84 -10.70 -7.48
C THR A 327 5.74 -9.48 -7.39
N VAL A 328 6.44 -9.33 -6.26
CA VAL A 328 7.35 -8.20 -6.07
C VAL A 328 8.42 -8.14 -7.17
N PHE A 329 8.53 -6.98 -7.81
CA PHE A 329 9.64 -6.56 -8.65
C PHE A 329 10.18 -5.26 -8.05
N ARG A 330 11.34 -5.30 -7.44
CA ARG A 330 11.85 -4.13 -6.72
C ARG A 330 12.30 -3.05 -7.69
N THR A 331 11.81 -1.82 -7.45
CA THR A 331 12.30 -0.61 -8.13
C THR A 331 12.94 0.30 -7.10
N ASP A 332 14.03 0.96 -7.48
CA ASP A 332 14.70 1.97 -6.68
C ASP A 332 14.10 3.34 -6.99
N GLY A 333 13.18 3.79 -6.15
CA GLY A 333 12.42 5.03 -6.31
C GLY A 333 12.65 6.05 -5.20
N GLU A 334 13.74 5.96 -4.44
CA GLU A 334 14.07 6.88 -3.36
C GLU A 334 15.55 7.25 -3.40
N ASP A 335 15.91 8.51 -3.06
CA ASP A 335 17.28 8.96 -2.87
C ASP A 335 17.40 9.87 -1.64
N LEU A 336 18.53 9.79 -0.96
CA LEU A 336 18.85 10.55 0.24
C LEU A 336 19.81 11.70 -0.08
N TYR A 337 19.33 12.92 0.11
CA TYR A 337 20.07 14.14 -0.19
C TYR A 337 20.56 14.83 1.07
N GLN A 338 21.88 15.10 1.16
CA GLN A 338 22.46 15.96 2.19
C GLN A 338 22.45 17.41 1.74
N TYR A 339 21.95 18.28 2.62
CA TYR A 339 21.87 19.73 2.45
C TYR A 339 22.76 20.48 3.42
N GLU A 340 23.31 21.62 2.98
CA GLU A 340 23.90 22.65 3.84
C GLU A 340 22.76 23.58 4.32
N ILE A 341 22.61 23.76 5.64
CA ILE A 341 21.71 24.76 6.23
C ILE A 341 22.46 26.11 6.31
N ASN A 342 21.77 27.21 6.00
CA ASN A 342 22.35 28.53 6.12
C ASN A 342 22.68 28.86 7.58
N PRO A 343 23.97 29.07 7.94
CA PRO A 343 24.36 29.35 9.31
C PRO A 343 23.82 30.67 9.85
N LYS A 344 23.34 31.58 8.97
CA LYS A 344 22.72 32.86 9.34
C LYS A 344 21.20 32.79 9.40
N ASN A 345 20.59 31.77 8.81
CA ASN A 345 19.14 31.57 8.78
C ASN A 345 18.80 30.08 8.66
N ALA A 346 18.52 29.45 9.78
CA ALA A 346 18.22 28.02 9.85
C ALA A 346 16.96 27.58 9.07
N LEU A 347 16.16 28.54 8.55
CA LEU A 347 15.03 28.26 7.67
C LEU A 347 15.43 28.17 6.18
N GLN A 348 16.74 28.28 5.87
CA GLN A 348 17.24 28.17 4.51
C GLN A 348 18.22 27.01 4.35
N TYR A 349 18.18 26.40 3.18
CA TYR A 349 19.12 25.39 2.72
C TYR A 349 19.76 25.80 1.40
N LYS A 350 20.92 25.26 1.09
CA LYS A 350 21.63 25.49 -0.15
C LYS A 350 21.30 24.41 -1.17
N HIS A 351 20.90 24.82 -2.35
CA HIS A 351 20.68 23.95 -3.49
C HIS A 351 21.25 24.62 -4.74
N ASN A 352 22.08 23.88 -5.48
CA ASN A 352 22.76 24.39 -6.69
C ASN A 352 23.44 25.75 -6.45
N GLY A 353 24.13 25.88 -5.33
CA GLY A 353 24.87 27.09 -4.96
C GLY A 353 24.01 28.26 -4.44
N VAL A 354 22.68 28.13 -4.43
CA VAL A 354 21.75 29.21 -4.03
C VAL A 354 21.03 28.84 -2.74
N TRP A 355 20.87 29.83 -1.83
CA TRP A 355 20.05 29.69 -0.64
C TRP A 355 18.56 29.74 -1.01
N LYS A 356 17.82 28.71 -0.57
CA LYS A 356 16.36 28.57 -0.75
C LYS A 356 15.71 28.37 0.61
N ASP A 357 14.50 28.87 0.78
CA ASP A 357 13.74 28.64 2.02
C ASP A 357 13.19 27.22 2.06
N PHE A 358 13.24 26.56 3.22
CA PHE A 358 12.44 25.37 3.48
C PHE A 358 10.96 25.72 3.45
N THR A 359 10.15 24.88 2.83
CA THR A 359 8.70 24.91 3.09
C THR A 359 8.45 24.34 4.47
N VAL A 360 7.79 25.12 5.35
CA VAL A 360 7.50 24.71 6.72
C VAL A 360 5.99 24.62 6.91
N ILE A 361 5.52 23.46 7.31
CA ILE A 361 4.11 23.22 7.65
C ILE A 361 4.02 23.00 9.15
N GLU A 362 3.22 23.83 9.81
CA GLU A 362 2.91 23.65 11.24
C GLU A 362 1.62 22.84 11.38
N GLU A 363 1.68 21.77 12.16
CA GLU A 363 0.54 20.90 12.42
C GLU A 363 0.38 20.65 13.93
N ILE A 364 -0.83 20.24 14.31
CA ILE A 364 -1.16 19.89 15.70
C ILE A 364 -1.54 18.42 15.70
N ILE A 365 -0.85 17.63 16.50
CA ILE A 365 -1.09 16.19 16.67
C ILE A 365 -1.75 15.96 18.03
N PRO A 366 -3.00 15.46 18.07
CA PRO A 366 -3.64 15.10 19.33
C PRO A 366 -2.95 13.88 19.94
N VAL A 367 -2.74 13.92 21.26
CA VAL A 367 -2.05 12.86 22.03
C VAL A 367 -2.92 12.43 23.21
N LYS A 368 -3.23 11.13 23.30
CA LYS A 368 -4.00 10.58 24.42
C LYS A 368 -3.28 10.82 25.75
N GLY A 369 -3.99 11.39 26.69
CA GLY A 369 -3.46 11.64 28.06
C GLY A 369 -2.52 12.83 28.18
N GLY A 370 -2.30 13.61 27.09
CA GLY A 370 -1.44 14.79 27.07
C GLY A 370 -2.10 15.99 26.38
N ALA A 371 -1.37 17.11 26.34
CA ALA A 371 -1.74 18.22 25.47
C ALA A 371 -1.41 17.87 24.00
N PRO A 372 -2.16 18.43 23.03
CA PRO A 372 -1.79 18.29 21.63
C PRO A 372 -0.39 18.86 21.36
N GLU A 373 0.40 18.14 20.57
CA GLU A 373 1.77 18.54 20.23
C GLU A 373 1.79 19.37 18.96
N LYS A 374 2.44 20.54 19.03
CA LYS A 374 2.68 21.41 17.88
C LYS A 374 4.00 21.02 17.22
N VAL A 375 3.94 20.58 15.97
CA VAL A 375 5.10 20.11 15.21
C VAL A 375 5.34 20.95 13.96
N ARG A 376 6.60 21.02 13.53
CA ARG A 376 7.01 21.65 12.28
C ARG A 376 7.57 20.60 11.33
N LEU A 377 6.94 20.47 10.17
CA LEU A 377 7.35 19.60 9.09
C LEU A 377 8.10 20.45 8.07
N TYR A 378 9.32 20.02 7.74
CA TYR A 378 10.19 20.75 6.80
C TYR A 378 10.28 20.00 5.48
N TYR A 379 10.24 20.75 4.39
CA TYR A 379 10.41 20.22 3.04
C TYR A 379 11.45 21.01 2.29
N SER A 380 12.33 20.31 1.60
CA SER A 380 13.31 20.86 0.68
C SER A 380 12.84 20.75 -0.77
N HIS A 381 13.70 21.11 -1.70
CA HIS A 381 13.49 20.89 -3.14
C HIS A 381 13.24 19.41 -3.49
N HIS A 382 13.93 18.50 -2.81
CA HIS A 382 13.81 17.05 -3.07
C HIS A 382 12.70 16.37 -2.26
N GLY A 383 12.08 17.04 -1.29
CA GLY A 383 10.98 16.46 -0.53
C GLY A 383 11.14 16.59 0.98
N PRO A 384 10.52 15.66 1.76
CA PRO A 384 10.48 15.69 3.21
C PRO A 384 11.87 15.63 3.84
N VAL A 385 12.11 16.51 4.81
CA VAL A 385 13.36 16.59 5.57
C VAL A 385 13.24 15.70 6.80
N THR A 386 13.99 14.61 6.83
CA THR A 386 13.96 13.62 7.91
C THR A 386 14.92 13.91 9.06
N TYR A 387 15.97 14.70 8.81
CA TYR A 387 16.99 15.03 9.79
C TYR A 387 17.46 16.47 9.63
N ARG A 388 17.64 17.18 10.73
CA ARG A 388 18.22 18.52 10.80
C ARG A 388 19.14 18.66 11.99
N ASN A 389 20.36 19.16 11.73
CA ASN A 389 21.31 19.52 12.77
C ASN A 389 21.80 20.95 12.50
N GLU A 390 21.23 21.91 13.22
CA GLU A 390 21.53 23.35 13.03
C GLU A 390 22.93 23.72 13.55
N GLN A 391 23.49 22.97 14.51
CA GLN A 391 24.84 23.20 15.03
C GLN A 391 25.90 22.81 13.99
N LYS A 392 25.64 21.77 13.22
CA LYS A 392 26.51 21.31 12.13
C LYS A 392 26.14 21.91 10.78
N ASN A 393 25.05 22.68 10.70
CA ASN A 393 24.50 23.24 9.46
C ASN A 393 24.19 22.18 8.41
N ILE A 394 23.66 21.03 8.82
CA ILE A 394 23.36 19.89 7.94
C ILE A 394 21.90 19.47 8.07
N ALA A 395 21.27 19.16 6.93
CA ALA A 395 19.99 18.48 6.89
C ALA A 395 20.03 17.33 5.89
N TYR A 396 19.14 16.35 6.07
CA TYR A 396 18.87 15.29 5.10
C TYR A 396 17.42 15.29 4.69
N ALA A 397 17.17 15.15 3.40
CA ALA A 397 15.84 15.02 2.83
C ALA A 397 15.76 13.78 1.94
N VAL A 398 14.59 13.17 1.88
CA VAL A 398 14.32 12.01 1.04
C VAL A 398 13.53 12.46 -0.19
N ARG A 399 14.04 12.16 -1.39
CA ARG A 399 13.26 12.22 -2.61
C ARG A 399 12.54 10.91 -2.80
N CYS A 400 11.21 10.95 -2.94
CA CYS A 400 10.37 9.78 -3.03
C CYS A 400 9.54 9.84 -4.31
N ALA A 401 9.77 8.93 -5.26
CA ALA A 401 8.96 8.82 -6.47
C ALA A 401 7.49 8.47 -6.16
N TRP A 402 7.25 7.78 -5.06
CA TRP A 402 5.90 7.42 -4.62
C TRP A 402 5.12 8.58 -3.98
N LEU A 403 5.73 9.75 -3.78
CA LEU A 403 5.02 11.00 -3.46
C LEU A 403 4.55 11.77 -4.69
N GLU A 404 4.95 11.36 -5.88
CA GLU A 404 4.38 11.87 -7.12
C GLU A 404 2.92 11.40 -7.29
N PRO A 405 2.11 12.05 -8.17
CA PRO A 405 0.79 11.54 -8.54
C PRO A 405 0.86 10.09 -9.05
N GLY A 406 -0.10 9.27 -8.65
CA GLY A 406 -0.10 7.84 -9.00
C GLY A 406 0.70 6.95 -8.04
N GLY A 407 1.14 7.46 -6.90
CA GLY A 407 1.92 6.72 -5.91
C GLY A 407 1.09 5.97 -4.87
N SER A 408 -0.23 5.88 -5.00
CA SER A 408 -1.04 5.02 -4.13
C SER A 408 -0.97 3.56 -4.59
N PRO A 409 -0.70 2.61 -3.67
CA PRO A 409 -0.52 1.21 -4.03
C PRO A 409 -1.77 0.57 -4.63
N TYR A 410 -1.59 -0.25 -5.65
CA TYR A 410 -2.56 -1.14 -6.30
C TYR A 410 -3.78 -0.49 -6.97
N LEU A 411 -4.06 0.80 -6.83
CA LEU A 411 -5.24 1.44 -7.40
C LEU A 411 -5.31 1.39 -8.94
N ALA A 412 -4.18 1.22 -9.62
CA ALA A 412 -4.16 0.99 -11.07
C ALA A 412 -4.90 -0.29 -11.50
N SER A 413 -5.21 -1.19 -10.57
CA SER A 413 -6.05 -2.36 -10.80
C SER A 413 -7.44 -1.98 -11.33
N LEU A 414 -7.98 -0.81 -11.04
CA LEU A 414 -9.24 -0.33 -11.60
C LEU A 414 -9.27 -0.34 -13.14
N ARG A 415 -8.11 -0.11 -13.79
CA ARG A 415 -7.99 -0.25 -15.25
C ARG A 415 -7.82 -1.71 -15.66
N MET A 416 -7.11 -2.51 -14.86
CA MET A 416 -6.90 -3.95 -15.11
C MET A 416 -8.21 -4.72 -15.03
N ASP A 417 -9.08 -4.35 -14.09
CA ASP A 417 -10.40 -4.96 -13.88
C ASP A 417 -11.28 -4.95 -15.14
N GLN A 418 -11.08 -3.96 -16.01
CA GLN A 418 -11.83 -3.81 -17.27
C GLN A 418 -11.05 -4.26 -18.52
N ALA A 419 -9.80 -4.71 -18.38
CA ALA A 419 -8.98 -5.13 -19.52
C ALA A 419 -9.56 -6.41 -20.19
N GLN A 420 -9.67 -6.39 -21.50
CA GLN A 420 -10.22 -7.49 -22.31
C GLN A 420 -9.16 -8.19 -23.18
N THR A 421 -7.98 -7.56 -23.32
CA THR A 421 -6.86 -8.07 -24.10
C THR A 421 -5.54 -7.77 -23.39
N TRP A 422 -4.47 -8.43 -23.82
CA TRP A 422 -3.13 -8.16 -23.35
C TRP A 422 -2.74 -6.69 -23.53
N GLU A 423 -3.06 -6.09 -24.67
CA GLU A 423 -2.70 -4.70 -24.98
C GLU A 423 -3.37 -3.73 -24.00
N GLN A 424 -4.65 -3.96 -23.67
CA GLN A 424 -5.36 -3.16 -22.68
C GLN A 424 -4.82 -3.38 -21.26
N PHE A 425 -4.48 -4.62 -20.92
CA PHE A 425 -3.83 -4.92 -19.64
C PHE A 425 -2.45 -4.27 -19.55
N GLN A 426 -1.64 -4.34 -20.61
CA GLN A 426 -0.32 -3.72 -20.65
C GLN A 426 -0.42 -2.19 -20.59
N GLU A 427 -1.43 -1.59 -21.23
CA GLU A 427 -1.73 -0.16 -21.07
C GLU A 427 -2.10 0.16 -19.63
N ALA A 428 -2.97 -0.61 -18.99
CA ALA A 428 -3.32 -0.46 -17.59
C ALA A 428 -2.09 -0.54 -16.66
N CYS A 429 -1.15 -1.42 -16.96
CA CYS A 429 0.12 -1.53 -16.24
C CYS A 429 0.94 -0.24 -16.25
N THR A 430 0.80 0.63 -17.26
CA THR A 430 1.55 1.91 -17.34
C THR A 430 1.16 2.89 -16.24
N TYR A 431 0.04 2.69 -15.57
CA TYR A 431 -0.44 3.48 -14.43
C TYR A 431 -0.07 2.87 -13.06
N SER A 432 0.55 1.68 -13.05
CA SER A 432 0.95 0.98 -11.81
C SER A 432 2.33 1.45 -11.34
N ASN A 433 2.36 2.63 -10.74
CA ASN A 433 3.61 3.21 -10.24
C ASN A 433 4.11 2.52 -8.96
N ILE A 434 3.21 2.10 -8.08
CA ILE A 434 3.50 1.51 -6.77
C ILE A 434 2.53 0.34 -6.50
N PRO A 435 3.07 -0.77 -5.96
CA PRO A 435 4.46 -1.15 -5.83
C PRO A 435 5.11 -1.54 -7.16
N GLY A 436 6.44 -1.74 -7.17
CA GLY A 436 7.10 -2.41 -8.29
C GLY A 436 6.75 -3.89 -8.28
N GLU A 437 6.14 -4.36 -9.37
CA GLU A 437 5.60 -5.71 -9.46
C GLU A 437 5.93 -6.37 -10.81
N ASN A 438 6.00 -7.69 -10.78
CA ASN A 438 5.92 -8.53 -11.96
C ASN A 438 4.44 -8.83 -12.23
N MET A 439 3.82 -8.14 -13.16
CA MET A 439 2.44 -8.37 -13.55
C MET A 439 2.37 -9.47 -14.59
N ILE A 440 1.57 -10.51 -14.34
CA ILE A 440 1.32 -11.58 -15.30
C ILE A 440 -0.14 -11.54 -15.79
N TRP A 441 -0.35 -12.03 -17.01
CA TRP A 441 -1.63 -12.11 -17.68
C TRP A 441 -1.81 -13.47 -18.35
N ALA A 442 -3.03 -14.00 -18.30
CA ALA A 442 -3.47 -15.14 -19.10
C ALA A 442 -4.90 -14.91 -19.58
N ASP A 443 -5.20 -15.16 -20.87
CA ASP A 443 -6.54 -14.93 -21.41
C ASP A 443 -7.15 -16.19 -22.06
N LYS A 444 -8.46 -16.10 -22.31
CA LYS A 444 -9.24 -17.17 -22.99
C LYS A 444 -8.84 -17.39 -24.45
N LYS A 445 -8.07 -16.47 -25.05
CA LYS A 445 -7.58 -16.60 -26.45
C LYS A 445 -6.26 -17.38 -26.51
N GLY A 446 -5.72 -17.76 -25.36
CA GLY A 446 -4.46 -18.51 -25.24
C GLY A 446 -3.22 -17.66 -25.07
N ASN A 447 -3.34 -16.34 -24.92
CA ASN A 447 -2.19 -15.47 -24.68
C ASN A 447 -1.75 -15.56 -23.24
N ILE A 448 -0.43 -15.53 -23.04
CA ILE A 448 0.23 -15.37 -21.75
C ILE A 448 1.21 -14.19 -21.82
N GLY A 449 1.19 -13.32 -20.83
CA GLY A 449 2.00 -12.09 -20.82
C GLY A 449 2.63 -11.80 -19.48
N TRP A 450 3.69 -10.99 -19.51
CA TRP A 450 4.37 -10.43 -18.35
C TRP A 450 4.83 -9.02 -18.63
N GLN A 451 4.64 -8.13 -17.65
CA GLN A 451 5.13 -6.75 -17.65
C GLN A 451 5.68 -6.41 -16.26
N ALA A 452 6.94 -5.97 -16.20
CA ALA A 452 7.49 -5.37 -14.98
C ALA A 452 6.95 -3.95 -14.83
N VAL A 453 6.35 -3.63 -13.67
CA VAL A 453 5.79 -2.32 -13.37
C VAL A 453 6.54 -1.63 -12.21
N GLY A 454 6.11 -0.43 -11.85
CA GLY A 454 6.68 0.39 -10.79
C GLY A 454 7.41 1.62 -11.34
N ILE A 455 7.38 2.71 -10.58
CA ILE A 455 8.07 3.94 -10.93
C ILE A 455 9.58 3.77 -10.76
N ALA A 456 10.38 4.23 -11.73
CA ALA A 456 11.83 4.17 -11.68
C ALA A 456 12.44 5.47 -12.23
N PRO A 457 13.11 6.27 -11.39
CA PRO A 457 13.78 7.48 -11.84
C PRO A 457 15.01 7.18 -12.70
N ILE A 458 15.26 8.06 -13.66
CA ILE A 458 16.47 8.05 -14.50
C ILE A 458 17.52 8.94 -13.84
N ARG A 459 18.61 8.33 -13.37
CA ARG A 459 19.75 8.98 -12.74
C ARG A 459 20.94 9.03 -13.70
N SER A 460 21.48 10.21 -13.98
CA SER A 460 22.60 10.34 -14.92
C SER A 460 23.98 10.25 -14.25
N ASN A 461 24.09 10.64 -12.99
CA ASN A 461 25.38 10.87 -12.34
C ASN A 461 25.58 10.11 -11.03
N HIS A 462 24.66 9.23 -10.66
CA HIS A 462 24.74 8.42 -9.44
C HIS A 462 23.92 7.15 -9.57
N SER A 463 24.23 6.19 -8.73
CA SER A 463 23.55 4.88 -8.73
C SER A 463 22.24 4.83 -7.94
N GLY A 464 21.98 5.81 -7.03
CA GLY A 464 20.88 5.74 -6.06
C GLY A 464 21.17 4.80 -4.87
N LEU A 465 22.40 4.30 -4.75
CA LEU A 465 22.76 3.32 -3.71
C LEU A 465 23.57 3.91 -2.55
N VAL A 466 23.91 5.19 -2.61
CA VAL A 466 24.60 5.92 -1.54
C VAL A 466 24.08 7.36 -1.48
N PRO A 467 24.03 7.99 -0.29
CA PRO A 467 23.60 9.38 -0.14
C PRO A 467 24.44 10.36 -0.97
N VAL A 468 23.78 11.39 -1.51
CA VAL A 468 24.40 12.38 -2.37
C VAL A 468 24.20 13.80 -1.85
N PRO A 469 25.12 14.76 -2.15
CA PRO A 469 24.90 16.16 -1.77
C PRO A 469 23.89 16.84 -2.70
N ALA A 470 23.08 17.75 -2.17
CA ALA A 470 22.09 18.53 -2.88
C ALA A 470 22.72 19.75 -3.63
N ASN A 471 23.81 19.52 -4.35
CA ASN A 471 24.59 20.55 -5.04
C ASN A 471 24.17 20.76 -6.51
N GLY A 472 23.09 20.09 -6.96
CA GLY A 472 22.57 20.17 -8.33
C GLY A 472 23.23 19.21 -9.33
N LYS A 473 24.20 18.41 -8.90
CA LYS A 473 24.85 17.41 -9.76
C LYS A 473 24.07 16.10 -9.85
N TYR A 474 23.35 15.74 -8.82
CA TYR A 474 22.75 14.41 -8.61
C TYR A 474 21.22 14.47 -8.71
N GLU A 475 20.70 14.96 -9.83
CA GLU A 475 19.26 15.12 -10.04
C GLU A 475 18.68 13.93 -10.81
N TRP A 476 17.38 13.69 -10.60
CA TRP A 476 16.60 12.82 -11.47
C TRP A 476 16.23 13.59 -12.73
N ASN A 477 16.47 12.99 -13.89
CA ASN A 477 16.17 13.65 -15.17
C ASN A 477 14.72 13.44 -15.60
N ASP A 478 14.21 12.23 -15.39
CA ASP A 478 12.86 11.80 -15.76
C ASP A 478 12.58 10.42 -15.13
N TYR A 479 11.49 9.80 -15.50
CA TYR A 479 11.14 8.43 -15.14
C TYR A 479 11.17 7.52 -16.36
N LEU A 480 11.67 6.28 -16.16
CA LEU A 480 11.62 5.25 -17.20
C LEU A 480 10.15 4.86 -17.45
N PRO A 481 9.62 5.04 -18.66
CA PRO A 481 8.25 4.62 -18.97
C PRO A 481 8.06 3.11 -18.68
N ILE A 482 6.98 2.76 -17.99
CA ILE A 482 6.72 1.37 -17.60
C ILE A 482 6.68 0.44 -18.80
N ILE A 483 6.13 0.88 -19.92
CA ILE A 483 6.06 0.08 -21.17
C ILE A 483 7.46 -0.29 -21.71
N GLN A 484 8.52 0.46 -21.38
CA GLN A 484 9.89 0.19 -21.79
C GLN A 484 10.63 -0.74 -20.83
N LYS A 485 10.01 -1.09 -19.70
CA LYS A 485 10.57 -2.07 -18.76
C LYS A 485 10.51 -3.49 -19.34
N PRO A 486 11.23 -4.45 -18.77
CA PRO A 486 11.18 -5.83 -19.19
C PRO A 486 9.74 -6.34 -19.31
N ASN A 487 9.43 -6.98 -20.41
CA ASN A 487 8.13 -7.58 -20.69
C ASN A 487 8.26 -8.79 -21.64
N ALA A 488 7.23 -9.61 -21.72
CA ALA A 488 7.16 -10.71 -22.64
C ALA A 488 5.69 -11.03 -22.99
N LEU A 489 5.43 -11.35 -24.23
CA LEU A 489 4.16 -11.87 -24.71
C LEU A 489 4.41 -13.18 -25.48
N ASN A 490 3.68 -14.23 -25.11
CA ASN A 490 3.69 -15.54 -25.79
C ASN A 490 5.12 -16.10 -26.05
N PRO A 491 5.99 -16.20 -25.01
CA PRO A 491 7.34 -16.71 -25.23
C PRO A 491 7.33 -18.15 -25.76
N GLU A 492 8.28 -18.50 -26.63
CA GLU A 492 8.38 -19.83 -27.28
C GLU A 492 8.40 -20.99 -26.27
N LYS A 493 8.97 -20.77 -25.07
CA LYS A 493 8.97 -21.77 -24.00
C LYS A 493 7.56 -22.13 -23.50
N GLY A 494 6.52 -21.31 -23.80
CA GLY A 494 5.12 -21.55 -23.49
C GLY A 494 4.75 -21.39 -22.01
N PHE A 495 5.59 -20.76 -21.18
CA PHE A 495 5.27 -20.40 -19.80
C PHE A 495 6.08 -19.19 -19.33
N ILE A 496 5.56 -18.53 -18.29
CA ILE A 496 6.24 -17.47 -17.55
C ILE A 496 6.10 -17.80 -16.06
N ALA A 497 7.16 -17.63 -15.29
CA ALA A 497 7.12 -17.78 -13.84
C ALA A 497 7.96 -16.67 -13.18
N THR A 498 7.48 -16.13 -12.10
CA THR A 498 8.19 -15.14 -11.28
C THR A 498 8.16 -15.50 -9.80
N ALA A 499 9.23 -15.20 -9.09
CA ALA A 499 9.42 -15.50 -7.67
C ALA A 499 10.22 -14.36 -7.00
N ASN A 500 9.76 -13.13 -7.17
CA ASN A 500 10.35 -11.89 -6.61
C ASN A 500 11.76 -11.56 -7.14
N GLN A 501 12.13 -12.09 -8.30
CA GLN A 501 13.38 -11.69 -8.94
C GLN A 501 13.25 -10.26 -9.50
N ASN A 502 14.36 -9.55 -9.42
CA ASN A 502 14.52 -8.20 -9.98
C ASN A 502 14.96 -8.30 -11.45
#